data_fb408d3674613dd59ebe49e12ab9960d
#
_entry.id   fb408d3674613dd59ebe49e12ab9960d
#
_cell.length_a   1.000
_cell.length_b   1.000
_cell.length_c   1.000
_cell.angle_alpha   90.00
_cell.angle_beta   90.00
_cell.angle_gamma   90.00
#
_symmetry.space_group_name_H-M   'P 1'
#
loop_
_entity.id
_entity.type
_entity.pdbx_description
1 polymer ?
#
loop_
_entity_poly.entity_id
_entity_poly.type
_entity_poly.pdbx_seq_one_letter_code
_entity_poly.pdbx_strand_id
1 'polypeptide(L)'
;MNQNPTKHTKVLIIGSGPAGYTAAVYAARAMLNPVLVHGMEPGGQLTTTTDVENYPGFAEVIQGPWLMDQMKDQAKAVGTEMIEDHISSVNLKSKPFEAVGESGQKFTADSIIISTGAQARWLNIKSEQEYRGFGVSACATCDGFFFKEKTVAVVGGGNAAVEEAMFLTKFASKVKLIHRRNELRAEKMLQKKLMENKKIEIIWDSVIAVSYTHLTLPTKRIV
;
A
#
# COMPACT_ATOMS: atom_id res chain seq x y z
N MET A 1 9.63 -15.36 -34.42
CA MET A 1 9.34 -14.73 -33.12
C MET A 1 10.49 -13.77 -32.84
N ASN A 2 10.28 -12.46 -33.02
CA ASN A 2 11.31 -11.48 -32.69
C ASN A 2 11.48 -11.46 -31.16
N GLN A 3 12.57 -12.03 -30.68
CA GLN A 3 12.95 -11.87 -29.27
C GLN A 3 13.40 -10.42 -29.09
N ASN A 4 12.72 -9.68 -28.23
CA ASN A 4 13.19 -8.36 -27.85
C ASN A 4 14.62 -8.46 -27.32
N PRO A 5 15.55 -7.60 -27.72
CA PRO A 5 16.92 -7.66 -27.24
C PRO A 5 16.97 -7.48 -25.74
N THR A 6 17.84 -8.22 -25.06
CA THR A 6 18.04 -8.05 -23.60
C THR A 6 18.55 -6.65 -23.30
N LYS A 7 17.88 -5.94 -22.42
CA LYS A 7 18.26 -4.59 -22.00
C LYS A 7 19.11 -4.64 -20.75
N HIS A 8 20.33 -4.12 -20.83
CA HIS A 8 21.23 -4.00 -19.67
C HIS A 8 21.14 -2.60 -19.06
N THR A 9 21.19 -2.53 -17.72
CA THR A 9 21.27 -1.26 -16.96
C THR A 9 22.12 -1.44 -15.69
N LYS A 10 22.72 -0.35 -15.22
CA LYS A 10 23.43 -0.39 -13.93
C LYS A 10 22.46 -0.57 -12.75
N VAL A 11 21.29 0.06 -12.82
CA VAL A 11 20.27 -0.01 -11.77
C VAL A 11 18.91 -0.25 -12.41
N LEU A 12 18.32 -1.39 -12.14
CA LEU A 12 16.93 -1.70 -12.48
C LEU A 12 16.05 -1.42 -11.27
N ILE A 13 15.03 -0.59 -11.44
CA ILE A 13 14.05 -0.25 -10.39
C ILE A 13 12.73 -0.89 -10.78
N ILE A 14 12.19 -1.73 -9.92
CA ILE A 14 10.91 -2.41 -10.14
C ILE A 14 9.85 -1.76 -9.27
N GLY A 15 8.90 -1.07 -9.89
CA GLY A 15 7.81 -0.35 -9.23
C GLY A 15 7.98 1.17 -9.27
N SER A 16 6.87 1.89 -9.41
CA SER A 16 6.78 3.33 -9.66
C SER A 16 6.00 4.09 -8.59
N GLY A 17 5.87 3.54 -7.40
CA GLY A 17 5.40 4.28 -6.23
C GLY A 17 6.41 5.35 -5.79
N PRO A 18 6.12 6.11 -4.72
CA PRO A 18 7.04 7.14 -4.21
C PRO A 18 8.46 6.65 -3.97
N ALA A 19 8.60 5.41 -3.48
CA ALA A 19 9.91 4.80 -3.25
C ALA A 19 10.67 4.57 -4.56
N GLY A 20 10.00 4.07 -5.60
CA GLY A 20 10.60 3.82 -6.91
C GLY A 20 11.03 5.11 -7.60
N TYR A 21 10.18 6.12 -7.64
CA TYR A 21 10.54 7.41 -8.23
C TYR A 21 11.65 8.11 -7.45
N THR A 22 11.62 8.05 -6.11
CA THR A 22 12.73 8.60 -5.31
C THR A 22 14.06 7.90 -5.62
N ALA A 23 14.07 6.57 -5.67
CA ALA A 23 15.26 5.81 -6.05
C ALA A 23 15.75 6.18 -7.45
N ALA A 24 14.82 6.33 -8.41
CA ALA A 24 15.12 6.71 -9.79
C ALA A 24 15.78 8.09 -9.88
N VAL A 25 15.23 9.09 -9.17
CA VAL A 25 15.81 10.45 -9.11
C VAL A 25 17.26 10.39 -8.62
N TYR A 26 17.53 9.71 -7.52
CA TYR A 26 18.90 9.69 -6.96
C TYR A 26 19.85 8.82 -7.79
N ALA A 27 19.43 7.70 -8.34
CA ALA A 27 20.25 6.89 -9.23
C ALA A 27 20.61 7.64 -10.52
N ALA A 28 19.66 8.36 -11.12
CA ALA A 28 19.92 9.18 -12.28
C ALA A 28 20.88 10.34 -11.99
N ARG A 29 20.71 11.05 -10.87
CA ARG A 29 21.63 12.10 -10.40
C ARG A 29 23.04 11.58 -10.12
N ALA A 30 23.17 10.31 -9.75
CA ALA A 30 24.47 9.62 -9.61
C ALA A 30 25.05 9.12 -10.97
N MET A 31 24.44 9.49 -12.11
CA MET A 31 24.86 9.09 -13.48
C MET A 31 24.86 7.58 -13.70
N LEU A 32 23.94 6.87 -13.03
CA LEU A 32 23.80 5.41 -13.15
C LEU A 32 22.86 4.98 -14.27
N ASN A 33 22.23 5.93 -14.98
CA ASN A 33 21.30 5.68 -16.07
C ASN A 33 20.26 4.59 -15.70
N PRO A 34 19.45 4.83 -14.66
CA PRO A 34 18.53 3.80 -14.18
C PRO A 34 17.42 3.53 -15.19
N VAL A 35 16.97 2.29 -15.23
CA VAL A 35 15.72 1.87 -15.86
C VAL A 35 14.70 1.60 -14.76
N LEU A 36 13.55 2.27 -14.82
CA LEU A 36 12.43 2.01 -13.95
C LEU A 36 11.34 1.28 -14.74
N VAL A 37 10.97 0.08 -14.26
CA VAL A 37 9.86 -0.69 -14.82
C VAL A 37 8.63 -0.51 -13.94
N HIS A 38 7.56 -0.01 -14.55
CA HIS A 38 6.27 0.18 -13.88
C HIS A 38 5.20 -0.71 -14.51
N GLY A 39 4.25 -1.17 -13.71
CA GLY A 39 3.09 -1.89 -14.19
C GLY A 39 2.10 -0.97 -14.92
N MET A 40 0.92 -1.49 -15.22
CA MET A 40 -0.15 -0.77 -15.93
C MET A 40 -0.65 0.47 -15.17
N GLU A 41 -0.50 0.50 -13.84
CA GLU A 41 -0.91 1.62 -12.98
C GLU A 41 0.32 2.29 -12.36
N PRO A 42 1.00 3.20 -13.08
CA PRO A 42 2.16 3.90 -12.56
C PRO A 42 1.77 4.88 -11.43
N GLY A 43 2.57 4.94 -10.38
CA GLY A 43 2.36 5.83 -9.22
C GLY A 43 1.92 5.11 -7.95
N GLY A 44 1.45 3.87 -8.07
CA GLY A 44 1.07 3.04 -6.92
C GLY A 44 -0.13 3.59 -6.14
N GLN A 45 -0.25 3.26 -4.85
CA GLN A 45 -1.45 3.53 -4.06
C GLN A 45 -1.81 5.03 -3.91
N LEU A 46 -0.86 5.94 -4.02
CA LEU A 46 -1.15 7.37 -3.94
C LEU A 46 -1.98 7.88 -5.11
N THR A 47 -2.02 7.17 -6.24
CA THR A 47 -2.90 7.54 -7.37
C THR A 47 -4.38 7.33 -7.08
N THR A 48 -4.71 6.51 -6.08
CA THR A 48 -6.08 6.25 -5.63
C THR A 48 -6.44 7.03 -4.36
N THR A 49 -5.49 7.78 -3.80
CA THR A 49 -5.67 8.62 -2.61
C THR A 49 -5.96 10.05 -3.05
N THR A 50 -6.98 10.68 -2.45
CA THR A 50 -7.28 12.11 -2.74
C THR A 50 -6.31 13.01 -1.99
N ASP A 51 -6.55 13.25 -0.71
CA ASP A 51 -5.82 14.19 0.11
C ASP A 51 -4.60 13.55 0.77
N VAL A 52 -3.45 14.18 0.59
CA VAL A 52 -2.17 13.78 1.18
C VAL A 52 -1.65 14.93 2.04
N GLU A 53 -1.62 14.72 3.36
CA GLU A 53 -1.19 15.70 4.35
C GLU A 53 0.18 15.38 4.98
N ASN A 54 0.66 14.16 4.78
CA ASN A 54 1.80 13.59 5.49
C ASN A 54 3.02 13.32 4.60
N TYR A 55 3.02 13.84 3.37
CA TYR A 55 4.21 13.77 2.53
C TYR A 55 5.10 15.00 2.81
N PRO A 56 6.36 14.81 3.25
CA PRO A 56 7.23 15.91 3.62
C PRO A 56 7.50 16.87 2.47
N GLY A 57 7.50 18.16 2.76
CA GLY A 57 7.83 19.24 1.81
C GLY A 57 6.63 20.09 1.38
N PHE A 58 5.43 19.73 1.81
CA PHE A 58 4.20 20.49 1.52
C PHE A 58 3.51 20.90 2.82
N ALA A 59 3.24 22.19 2.98
CA ALA A 59 2.50 22.72 4.13
C ALA A 59 0.99 22.63 3.92
N GLU A 60 0.56 22.66 2.66
CA GLU A 60 -0.82 22.56 2.25
C GLU A 60 -1.16 21.12 1.87
N VAL A 61 -2.43 20.76 1.94
CA VAL A 61 -2.96 19.49 1.45
C VAL A 61 -2.74 19.38 -0.05
N ILE A 62 -2.15 18.28 -0.49
CA ILE A 62 -1.94 18.00 -1.92
C ILE A 62 -2.71 16.77 -2.35
N GLN A 63 -2.96 16.65 -3.65
CA GLN A 63 -3.64 15.49 -4.21
C GLN A 63 -2.63 14.37 -4.55
N GLY A 64 -2.97 13.14 -4.17
CA GLY A 64 -2.11 11.98 -4.42
C GLY A 64 -1.73 11.77 -5.89
N PRO A 65 -2.68 11.80 -6.85
CA PRO A 65 -2.37 11.70 -8.28
C PRO A 65 -1.41 12.79 -8.77
N TRP A 66 -1.68 14.05 -8.35
CA TRP A 66 -0.80 15.17 -8.70
C TRP A 66 0.63 14.96 -8.18
N LEU A 67 0.78 14.54 -6.91
CA LEU A 67 2.09 14.26 -6.33
C LEU A 67 2.84 13.19 -7.14
N MET A 68 2.15 12.12 -7.53
CA MET A 68 2.77 11.04 -8.30
C MET A 68 3.18 11.48 -9.70
N ASP A 69 2.42 12.36 -10.35
CA ASP A 69 2.81 12.96 -11.63
C ASP A 69 4.05 13.84 -11.47
N GLN A 70 4.12 14.67 -10.41
CA GLN A 70 5.31 15.49 -10.13
C GLN A 70 6.56 14.63 -9.92
N MET A 71 6.45 13.53 -9.15
CA MET A 71 7.58 12.63 -8.90
C MET A 71 8.02 11.89 -10.17
N LYS A 72 7.08 11.47 -11.02
CA LYS A 72 7.33 10.86 -12.31
C LYS A 72 8.08 11.81 -13.26
N ASP A 73 7.59 13.04 -13.36
CA ASP A 73 8.20 14.04 -14.23
C ASP A 73 9.58 14.45 -13.73
N GLN A 74 9.78 14.55 -12.41
CA GLN A 74 11.10 14.77 -11.81
C GLN A 74 12.07 13.64 -12.17
N ALA A 75 11.65 12.38 -12.05
CA ALA A 75 12.50 11.24 -12.39
C ALA A 75 12.87 11.21 -13.88
N LYS A 76 11.92 11.56 -14.77
CA LYS A 76 12.20 11.72 -16.22
C LYS A 76 13.16 12.86 -16.49
N ALA A 77 12.96 14.02 -15.89
CA ALA A 77 13.76 15.22 -16.13
C ALA A 77 15.23 15.01 -15.77
N VAL A 78 15.55 14.14 -14.83
CA VAL A 78 16.94 13.82 -14.45
C VAL A 78 17.52 12.62 -15.23
N GLY A 79 16.78 12.06 -16.19
CA GLY A 79 17.27 11.04 -17.12
C GLY A 79 16.95 9.59 -16.76
N THR A 80 15.92 9.34 -15.96
CA THR A 80 15.41 7.97 -15.75
C THR A 80 14.66 7.49 -16.98
N GLU A 81 15.05 6.35 -17.52
CA GLU A 81 14.25 5.65 -18.52
C GLU A 81 13.11 4.88 -17.85
N MET A 82 11.89 5.07 -18.36
CA MET A 82 10.70 4.39 -17.82
C MET A 82 10.14 3.42 -18.85
N ILE A 83 9.87 2.20 -18.43
CA ILE A 83 9.33 1.12 -19.27
C ILE A 83 8.06 0.60 -18.63
N GLU A 84 7.00 0.54 -19.44
CA GLU A 84 5.75 -0.09 -19.06
C GLU A 84 5.86 -1.60 -19.30
N ASP A 85 5.95 -2.36 -18.22
CA ASP A 85 5.90 -3.82 -18.21
C ASP A 85 5.62 -4.32 -16.80
N HIS A 86 5.23 -5.56 -16.66
CA HIS A 86 5.09 -6.21 -15.37
C HIS A 86 6.18 -7.25 -15.18
N ILE A 87 7.07 -7.05 -14.21
CA ILE A 87 8.13 -8.03 -13.94
C ILE A 87 7.53 -9.28 -13.29
N SER A 88 7.56 -10.37 -14.03
CA SER A 88 7.03 -11.66 -13.61
C SER A 88 8.03 -12.52 -12.84
N SER A 89 9.33 -12.32 -13.08
CA SER A 89 10.38 -13.08 -12.38
C SER A 89 11.69 -12.32 -12.29
N VAL A 90 12.47 -12.65 -11.25
CA VAL A 90 13.84 -12.16 -11.05
C VAL A 90 14.76 -13.30 -10.68
N ASN A 91 16.00 -13.25 -11.18
CA ASN A 91 17.07 -14.16 -10.80
C ASN A 91 18.19 -13.35 -10.13
N LEU A 92 18.33 -13.52 -8.82
CA LEU A 92 19.29 -12.79 -7.98
C LEU A 92 20.48 -13.66 -7.54
N LYS A 93 20.65 -14.87 -8.14
CA LYS A 93 21.69 -15.81 -7.71
C LYS A 93 23.09 -15.47 -8.23
N SER A 94 23.16 -14.78 -9.36
CA SER A 94 24.42 -14.39 -10.01
C SER A 94 24.32 -13.03 -10.64
N LYS A 95 25.44 -12.33 -10.80
CA LYS A 95 25.54 -11.07 -11.53
C LYS A 95 25.91 -11.32 -13.00
N PRO A 96 25.42 -10.53 -13.93
CA PRO A 96 24.39 -9.51 -13.71
C PRO A 96 23.07 -10.14 -13.28
N PHE A 97 22.32 -9.46 -12.41
CA PHE A 97 20.97 -9.91 -12.03
C PHE A 97 20.05 -9.88 -13.25
N GLU A 98 19.10 -10.79 -13.29
CA GLU A 98 18.16 -10.89 -14.40
C GLU A 98 16.74 -10.63 -13.96
N ALA A 99 15.94 -9.99 -14.81
CA ALA A 99 14.50 -9.86 -14.66
C ALA A 99 13.80 -10.11 -15.99
N VAL A 100 12.60 -10.64 -15.94
CA VAL A 100 11.77 -10.91 -17.12
C VAL A 100 10.41 -10.24 -16.94
N GLY A 101 10.02 -9.46 -17.92
CA GLY A 101 8.69 -8.86 -18.02
C GLY A 101 7.66 -9.82 -18.62
N GLU A 102 6.39 -9.58 -18.36
CA GLU A 102 5.27 -10.32 -18.98
C GLU A 102 5.22 -10.14 -20.49
N SER A 103 5.70 -9.00 -21.01
CA SER A 103 5.88 -8.80 -22.45
C SER A 103 6.92 -9.70 -23.10
N GLY A 104 7.69 -10.46 -22.31
CA GLY A 104 8.83 -11.22 -22.74
C GLY A 104 10.14 -10.43 -22.82
N GLN A 105 10.12 -9.14 -22.48
CA GLN A 105 11.32 -8.31 -22.38
C GLN A 105 12.23 -8.83 -21.28
N LYS A 106 13.51 -9.02 -21.63
CA LYS A 106 14.54 -9.40 -20.65
C LYS A 106 15.37 -8.19 -20.24
N PHE A 107 15.66 -8.12 -18.95
CA PHE A 107 16.53 -7.11 -18.37
C PHE A 107 17.69 -7.79 -17.65
N THR A 108 18.87 -7.17 -17.73
CA THR A 108 20.02 -7.51 -16.88
C THR A 108 20.45 -6.25 -16.13
N ALA A 109 20.88 -6.40 -14.89
CA ALA A 109 21.29 -5.28 -14.07
C ALA A 109 22.43 -5.61 -13.11
N ASP A 110 23.29 -4.60 -12.85
CA ASP A 110 24.32 -4.71 -11.81
C ASP A 110 23.72 -4.66 -10.41
N SER A 111 22.61 -3.92 -10.26
CA SER A 111 21.83 -3.81 -9.02
C SER A 111 20.34 -3.71 -9.33
N ILE A 112 19.50 -4.28 -8.45
CA ILE A 112 18.04 -4.20 -8.55
C ILE A 112 17.49 -3.57 -7.27
N ILE A 113 16.58 -2.61 -7.46
CA ILE A 113 15.78 -2.02 -6.36
C ILE A 113 14.34 -2.52 -6.54
N ILE A 114 13.82 -3.23 -5.53
CA ILE A 114 12.45 -3.72 -5.51
C ILE A 114 11.60 -2.75 -4.69
N SER A 115 10.71 -2.03 -5.35
CA SER A 115 9.83 -1.00 -4.77
C SER A 115 8.38 -1.20 -5.20
N THR A 116 7.94 -2.45 -5.21
CA THR A 116 6.62 -2.87 -5.71
C THR A 116 5.46 -2.57 -4.75
N GLY A 117 5.75 -1.98 -3.58
CA GLY A 117 4.75 -1.59 -2.60
C GLY A 117 4.10 -2.78 -1.89
N ALA A 118 2.89 -2.55 -1.43
CA ALA A 118 2.08 -3.56 -0.76
C ALA A 118 0.62 -3.40 -1.17
N GLN A 119 -0.12 -4.48 -1.10
CA GLN A 119 -1.56 -4.48 -1.28
C GLN A 119 -2.25 -4.76 0.04
N ALA A 120 -3.42 -4.14 0.24
CA ALA A 120 -4.26 -4.42 1.38
C ALA A 120 -4.66 -5.90 1.40
N ARG A 121 -4.64 -6.49 2.59
CA ARG A 121 -5.18 -7.84 2.79
C ARG A 121 -6.67 -7.73 3.03
N TRP A 122 -7.42 -8.22 2.06
CA TRP A 122 -8.86 -8.32 2.16
C TRP A 122 -9.28 -9.61 2.89
N LEU A 123 -10.50 -9.61 3.43
CA LEU A 123 -11.06 -10.78 4.11
C LEU A 123 -11.48 -11.87 3.13
N ASN A 124 -11.66 -11.50 1.85
CA ASN A 124 -12.14 -12.35 0.76
C ASN A 124 -13.56 -12.91 1.00
N ILE A 125 -14.39 -12.15 1.70
CA ILE A 125 -15.82 -12.43 1.79
C ILE A 125 -16.56 -11.72 0.65
N LYS A 126 -17.60 -12.36 0.11
CA LYS A 126 -18.32 -11.85 -1.07
C LYS A 126 -18.82 -10.42 -0.89
N SER A 127 -19.42 -10.14 0.25
CA SER A 127 -19.95 -8.81 0.57
C SER A 127 -18.89 -7.71 0.73
N GLU A 128 -17.64 -8.06 1.00
CA GLU A 128 -16.54 -7.10 1.07
C GLU A 128 -16.30 -6.41 -0.27
N GLN A 129 -16.33 -7.19 -1.37
CA GLN A 129 -16.14 -6.64 -2.71
C GLN A 129 -17.30 -5.72 -3.12
N GLU A 130 -18.50 -6.05 -2.72
CA GLU A 130 -19.73 -5.29 -3.02
C GLU A 130 -19.70 -3.90 -2.38
N TYR A 131 -19.12 -3.79 -1.18
CA TYR A 131 -19.14 -2.56 -0.38
C TYR A 131 -17.81 -1.81 -0.35
N ARG A 132 -16.83 -2.17 -1.15
CA ARG A 132 -15.58 -1.40 -1.29
C ARG A 132 -15.87 0.02 -1.75
N GLY A 133 -15.36 1.02 -1.00
CA GLY A 133 -15.66 2.43 -1.23
C GLY A 133 -17.06 2.89 -0.76
N PHE A 134 -17.90 1.97 -0.32
CA PHE A 134 -19.26 2.23 0.17
C PHE A 134 -19.44 1.74 1.63
N GLY A 135 -18.42 1.90 2.45
CA GLY A 135 -18.44 1.48 3.86
C GLY A 135 -17.41 0.42 4.22
N VAL A 136 -16.81 -0.24 3.24
CA VAL A 136 -15.67 -1.15 3.42
C VAL A 136 -14.44 -0.49 2.80
N SER A 137 -13.42 -0.26 3.63
CA SER A 137 -12.17 0.40 3.25
C SER A 137 -10.97 -0.37 3.80
N ALA A 138 -9.83 -0.22 3.15
CA ALA A 138 -8.54 -0.71 3.61
C ALA A 138 -7.57 0.44 4.01
N CYS A 139 -8.10 1.66 4.16
CA CYS A 139 -7.31 2.85 4.50
C CYS A 139 -8.09 3.73 5.48
N ALA A 140 -7.77 3.62 6.74
CA ALA A 140 -8.42 4.44 7.77
C ALA A 140 -8.09 5.92 7.64
N THR A 141 -6.89 6.25 7.20
CA THR A 141 -6.45 7.65 7.00
C THR A 141 -7.12 8.31 5.80
N CYS A 142 -7.51 7.52 4.78
CA CYS A 142 -8.21 8.02 3.60
C CYS A 142 -9.68 8.28 3.89
N ASP A 143 -10.34 7.32 4.54
CA ASP A 143 -11.80 7.27 4.59
C ASP A 143 -12.38 7.56 5.99
N GLY A 144 -11.55 7.60 7.03
CA GLY A 144 -12.02 7.71 8.42
C GLY A 144 -12.87 8.95 8.69
N PHE A 145 -12.58 10.05 8.02
CA PHE A 145 -13.32 11.30 8.16
C PHE A 145 -14.82 11.16 7.78
N PHE A 146 -15.13 10.34 6.79
CA PHE A 146 -16.52 10.13 6.33
C PHE A 146 -17.40 9.39 7.36
N PHE A 147 -16.76 8.78 8.37
CA PHE A 147 -17.44 8.02 9.42
C PHE A 147 -17.44 8.74 10.77
N LYS A 148 -17.37 10.07 10.74
CA LYS A 148 -17.44 10.92 11.94
C LYS A 148 -18.68 10.59 12.78
N GLU A 149 -18.48 10.46 14.09
CA GLU A 149 -19.51 10.13 15.10
C GLU A 149 -20.23 8.80 14.91
N LYS A 150 -19.76 7.96 14.00
CA LYS A 150 -20.30 6.60 13.81
C LYS A 150 -19.50 5.57 14.59
N THR A 151 -20.11 4.40 14.81
CA THR A 151 -19.40 3.21 15.24
C THR A 151 -18.77 2.55 14.03
N VAL A 152 -17.46 2.31 14.07
CA VAL A 152 -16.72 1.64 13.00
C VAL A 152 -16.10 0.35 13.50
N ALA A 153 -15.84 -0.58 12.58
CA ALA A 153 -15.14 -1.82 12.85
C ALA A 153 -13.80 -1.85 12.12
N VAL A 154 -12.76 -2.31 12.82
CA VAL A 154 -11.44 -2.60 12.25
C VAL A 154 -11.19 -4.10 12.42
N VAL A 155 -10.69 -4.74 11.37
CA VAL A 155 -10.43 -6.19 11.40
C VAL A 155 -8.94 -6.45 11.32
N GLY A 156 -8.39 -7.11 12.32
CA GLY A 156 -6.98 -7.45 12.36
C GLY A 156 -6.40 -7.50 13.77
N GLY A 157 -5.10 -7.67 13.87
CA GLY A 157 -4.39 -7.74 15.17
C GLY A 157 -2.89 -7.50 15.04
N GLY A 158 -2.42 -7.02 13.88
CA GLY A 158 -1.05 -6.53 13.67
C GLY A 158 -0.95 -5.03 13.88
N ASN A 159 0.26 -4.47 13.72
CA ASN A 159 0.53 -3.04 13.90
C ASN A 159 -0.45 -2.16 13.12
N ALA A 160 -0.61 -2.40 11.81
CA ALA A 160 -1.51 -1.62 10.97
C ALA A 160 -2.95 -1.55 11.52
N ALA A 161 -3.53 -2.70 11.91
CA ALA A 161 -4.90 -2.72 12.44
C ALA A 161 -5.02 -1.96 13.76
N VAL A 162 -4.00 -2.04 14.62
CA VAL A 162 -3.97 -1.33 15.92
C VAL A 162 -3.82 0.17 15.70
N GLU A 163 -2.91 0.58 14.80
CA GLU A 163 -2.69 1.99 14.44
C GLU A 163 -3.92 2.60 13.80
N GLU A 164 -4.55 1.91 12.84
CA GLU A 164 -5.78 2.35 12.20
C GLU A 164 -6.95 2.45 13.18
N ALA A 165 -7.09 1.48 14.10
CA ALA A 165 -8.10 1.56 15.14
C ALA A 165 -7.91 2.78 16.05
N MET A 166 -6.67 3.07 16.45
CA MET A 166 -6.35 4.27 17.22
C MET A 166 -6.60 5.55 16.44
N PHE A 167 -6.22 5.57 15.16
CA PHE A 167 -6.45 6.73 14.29
C PHE A 167 -7.95 7.07 14.17
N LEU A 168 -8.78 6.06 13.93
CA LEU A 168 -10.22 6.22 13.77
C LEU A 168 -10.90 6.79 15.00
N THR A 169 -10.33 6.66 16.21
CA THR A 169 -10.89 7.28 17.42
C THR A 169 -10.93 8.80 17.38
N LYS A 170 -10.18 9.43 16.44
CA LYS A 170 -10.24 10.89 16.21
C LYS A 170 -11.58 11.33 15.63
N PHE A 171 -12.22 10.46 14.88
CA PHE A 171 -13.47 10.75 14.15
C PHE A 171 -14.65 9.95 14.71
N ALA A 172 -14.49 8.65 14.86
CA ALA A 172 -15.55 7.75 15.26
C ALA A 172 -15.97 7.96 16.73
N SER A 173 -17.25 7.71 17.02
CA SER A 173 -17.75 7.66 18.40
C SER A 173 -17.25 6.42 19.12
N LYS A 174 -17.13 5.32 18.41
CA LYS A 174 -16.64 4.03 18.93
C LYS A 174 -15.94 3.24 17.81
N VAL A 175 -14.86 2.53 18.17
CA VAL A 175 -14.13 1.62 17.28
C VAL A 175 -14.20 0.21 17.85
N LYS A 176 -14.63 -0.76 17.05
CA LYS A 176 -14.63 -2.18 17.40
C LYS A 176 -13.47 -2.86 16.66
N LEU A 177 -12.42 -3.25 17.39
CA LEU A 177 -11.32 -4.02 16.82
C LEU A 177 -11.66 -5.52 16.91
N ILE A 178 -11.89 -6.13 15.76
CA ILE A 178 -12.30 -7.54 15.66
C ILE A 178 -11.07 -8.38 15.35
N HIS A 179 -10.74 -9.29 16.23
CA HIS A 179 -9.60 -10.18 16.07
C HIS A 179 -9.95 -11.65 16.26
N ARG A 180 -9.45 -12.50 15.36
CA ARG A 180 -9.75 -13.94 15.34
C ARG A 180 -9.05 -14.78 16.41
N ARG A 181 -8.19 -14.17 17.22
CA ARG A 181 -7.44 -14.79 18.31
C ARG A 181 -7.68 -14.03 19.60
N ASN A 182 -7.20 -14.58 20.72
CA ASN A 182 -7.27 -13.95 22.03
C ASN A 182 -6.08 -13.05 22.37
N GLU A 183 -5.14 -12.87 21.43
CA GLU A 183 -3.97 -11.99 21.60
C GLU A 183 -3.61 -11.26 20.30
N LEU A 184 -3.14 -10.02 20.41
CA LEU A 184 -2.67 -9.21 19.30
C LEU A 184 -1.20 -9.55 18.96
N ARG A 185 -0.86 -9.44 17.69
CA ARG A 185 0.53 -9.56 17.18
C ARG A 185 1.23 -8.22 17.06
N ALA A 186 0.53 -7.13 17.30
CA ALA A 186 1.09 -5.79 17.29
C ALA A 186 2.17 -5.64 18.36
N GLU A 187 3.03 -4.64 18.20
CA GLU A 187 4.05 -4.29 19.19
C GLU A 187 3.42 -3.97 20.56
N LYS A 188 4.09 -4.37 21.64
CA LYS A 188 3.58 -4.21 23.02
C LYS A 188 3.27 -2.75 23.35
N MET A 189 4.05 -1.79 22.84
CA MET A 189 3.81 -0.36 23.05
C MET A 189 2.48 0.07 22.42
N LEU A 190 2.18 -0.39 21.21
CA LEU A 190 0.92 -0.11 20.51
C LEU A 190 -0.26 -0.78 21.21
N GLN A 191 -0.09 -2.03 21.65
CA GLN A 191 -1.12 -2.73 22.44
C GLN A 191 -1.49 -1.97 23.70
N LYS A 192 -0.49 -1.47 24.46
CA LYS A 192 -0.72 -0.68 25.67
C LYS A 192 -1.57 0.56 25.37
N LYS A 193 -1.18 1.35 24.37
CA LYS A 193 -1.93 2.55 23.95
C LYS A 193 -3.37 2.22 23.52
N LEU A 194 -3.53 1.11 22.80
CA LEU A 194 -4.85 0.63 22.37
C LEU A 194 -5.75 0.30 23.56
N MET A 195 -5.24 -0.46 24.54
CA MET A 195 -5.99 -0.89 25.73
C MET A 195 -6.39 0.28 26.65
N GLU A 196 -5.62 1.35 26.67
CA GLU A 196 -5.91 2.57 27.41
C GLU A 196 -6.97 3.45 26.74
N ASN A 197 -7.31 3.19 25.47
CA ASN A 197 -8.25 4.01 24.71
C ASN A 197 -9.70 3.61 24.96
N LYS A 198 -10.45 4.47 25.65
CA LYS A 198 -11.84 4.22 26.05
C LYS A 198 -12.83 4.12 24.88
N LYS A 199 -12.47 4.59 23.69
CA LYS A 199 -13.31 4.48 22.49
C LYS A 199 -13.15 3.14 21.77
N ILE A 200 -12.13 2.33 22.12
CA ILE A 200 -11.85 1.06 21.46
C ILE A 200 -12.38 -0.09 22.30
N GLU A 201 -13.16 -0.95 21.65
CA GLU A 201 -13.61 -2.22 22.18
C GLU A 201 -12.99 -3.34 21.35
N ILE A 202 -12.29 -4.28 22.01
CA ILE A 202 -11.72 -5.43 21.29
C ILE A 202 -12.70 -6.59 21.38
N ILE A 203 -13.00 -7.15 20.21
CA ILE A 203 -13.84 -8.35 20.08
C ILE A 203 -12.91 -9.50 19.72
N TRP A 204 -12.60 -10.30 20.71
CA TRP A 204 -11.70 -11.45 20.59
C TRP A 204 -12.40 -12.66 19.97
N ASP A 205 -11.61 -13.62 19.48
CA ASP A 205 -12.04 -14.93 18.98
C ASP A 205 -13.19 -14.83 17.99
N SER A 206 -13.14 -13.79 17.13
CA SER A 206 -14.25 -13.44 16.24
C SER A 206 -13.76 -13.14 14.82
N VAL A 207 -14.59 -13.51 13.86
CA VAL A 207 -14.40 -13.20 12.43
C VAL A 207 -15.64 -12.55 11.86
N ILE A 208 -15.46 -11.79 10.78
CA ILE A 208 -16.57 -11.23 10.00
C ILE A 208 -17.10 -12.32 9.06
N ALA A 209 -18.37 -12.64 9.17
CA ALA A 209 -19.04 -13.56 8.27
C ALA A 209 -19.60 -12.84 7.04
N VAL A 210 -20.19 -11.65 7.23
CA VAL A 210 -20.82 -10.83 6.19
C VAL A 210 -20.65 -9.36 6.55
N SER A 211 -20.53 -8.48 5.56
CA SER A 211 -20.69 -7.03 5.69
C SER A 211 -21.97 -6.57 5.00
N TYR A 212 -22.67 -5.62 5.61
CA TYR A 212 -23.88 -4.99 5.08
C TYR A 212 -23.73 -3.46 5.10
N THR A 213 -24.48 -2.76 4.26
CA THR A 213 -24.52 -1.30 4.20
C THR A 213 -25.14 -0.66 5.44
N HIS A 214 -25.90 -1.40 6.25
CA HIS A 214 -26.55 -0.94 7.46
C HIS A 214 -26.01 -1.67 8.69
N LEU A 215 -25.02 -1.05 9.32
CA LEU A 215 -24.63 -0.97 10.76
C LEU A 215 -24.57 -2.23 11.65
N THR A 216 -24.80 -3.43 11.17
CA THR A 216 -24.57 -4.63 11.96
C THR A 216 -23.65 -5.58 11.21
N LEU A 217 -22.41 -5.68 11.66
CA LEU A 217 -21.51 -6.74 11.25
C LEU A 217 -21.85 -7.97 12.09
N PRO A 218 -22.48 -9.02 11.53
CA PRO A 218 -22.64 -10.26 12.26
C PRO A 218 -21.26 -10.86 12.48
N THR A 219 -20.84 -10.90 13.72
CA THR A 219 -19.62 -11.59 14.14
C THR A 219 -19.99 -13.00 14.55
N LYS A 220 -19.38 -13.99 13.94
CA LYS A 220 -19.50 -15.37 14.40
C LYS A 220 -18.36 -15.64 15.35
N ARG A 221 -18.66 -16.01 16.60
CA ARG A 221 -17.65 -16.48 17.54
C ARG A 221 -17.11 -17.82 17.02
N ILE A 222 -15.79 -17.93 16.93
CA ILE A 222 -15.15 -19.23 16.70
C ILE A 222 -15.02 -19.86 18.10
N VAL A 223 -15.69 -20.97 18.28
CA VAL A 223 -15.56 -21.82 19.47
C VAL A 223 -14.37 -22.74 19.25
#